data_8b6343146bfb09a83e92ec76947319d8
#
_entry.id   8b6343146bfb09a83e92ec76947319d8
#
_cell.length_a   1.000
_cell.length_b   1.000
_cell.length_c   1.000
_cell.angle_alpha   90.00
_cell.angle_beta   90.00
_cell.angle_gamma   90.00
#
_symmetry.space_group_name_H-M   'P 1'
#
loop_
_entity.id
_entity.type
_entity.pdbx_description
1 polymer ?
#
loop_
_entity_poly.entity_id
_entity_poly.type
_entity_poly.pdbx_seq_one_letter_code
_entity_poly.pdbx_strand_id
1 'polypeptide(L)'
;PYEITQHGFGRDLAWQAQKISDTCAEFTLTPSEYTKKMYPWDFICTVRYTLDGNALKKEHIVKNTSDSVMYYEVGGHDAYTLCWEDGEKITDYYVEFEGTDALSRIATDENVMLTADRVSVPLTDGRLPISRELFANDAVMTEGLPFRTATIASSKNHRRVTMDFTDFDYFAVWSPYKDFEVPFVCLEPWSTLPDGNHLDHAIEHKQGIRNMIILEREVMLGGILRQCIHDGFGL
;
A
#
# COMPACT_ATOMS: atom_id res chain seq x y z
N PRO A 1 -18.86 -8.71 -18.59
CA PRO A 1 -18.28 -8.03 -17.42
C PRO A 1 -17.31 -8.97 -16.71
N TYR A 2 -16.19 -8.45 -16.23
CA TYR A 2 -15.21 -9.17 -15.42
C TYR A 2 -15.40 -8.78 -13.96
N GLU A 3 -15.31 -9.74 -13.05
CA GLU A 3 -15.33 -9.48 -11.61
C GLU A 3 -13.94 -9.80 -11.05
N ILE A 4 -13.36 -8.83 -10.36
CA ILE A 4 -12.07 -8.96 -9.67
C ILE A 4 -12.36 -8.83 -8.17
N THR A 5 -11.83 -9.75 -7.37
CA THR A 5 -11.96 -9.71 -5.91
C THR A 5 -11.29 -8.48 -5.33
N GLN A 6 -11.72 -8.07 -4.15
CA GLN A 6 -11.07 -7.01 -3.37
C GLN A 6 -9.56 -7.29 -3.26
N HIS A 7 -8.72 -6.28 -3.50
CA HIS A 7 -7.25 -6.35 -3.60
C HIS A 7 -6.72 -7.16 -4.78
N GLY A 8 -7.56 -7.51 -5.76
CA GLY A 8 -7.15 -8.27 -6.94
C GLY A 8 -6.82 -9.74 -6.65
N PHE A 9 -6.42 -10.45 -7.67
CA PHE A 9 -6.16 -11.90 -7.62
C PHE A 9 -4.72 -12.26 -7.22
N GLY A 10 -3.79 -11.32 -7.26
CA GLY A 10 -2.37 -11.61 -7.08
C GLY A 10 -2.03 -12.20 -5.70
N ARG A 11 -2.73 -11.78 -4.64
CA ARG A 11 -2.49 -12.26 -3.26
C ARG A 11 -2.92 -13.73 -3.04
N ASP A 12 -3.84 -14.24 -3.84
CA ASP A 12 -4.45 -15.56 -3.66
C ASP A 12 -3.83 -16.63 -4.57
N LEU A 13 -2.86 -16.25 -5.40
CA LEU A 13 -2.23 -17.15 -6.36
C LEU A 13 -0.80 -17.53 -5.96
N ALA A 14 -0.37 -18.69 -6.44
CA ALA A 14 1.02 -19.10 -6.28
C ALA A 14 1.91 -18.36 -7.27
N TRP A 15 2.99 -17.77 -6.77
CA TRP A 15 4.01 -17.08 -7.56
C TRP A 15 5.23 -17.97 -7.75
N GLN A 16 5.87 -17.85 -8.89
CA GLN A 16 7.16 -18.49 -9.14
C GLN A 16 8.25 -17.69 -8.42
N ALA A 17 8.94 -18.33 -7.47
CA ALA A 17 9.99 -17.69 -6.69
C ALA A 17 11.36 -17.97 -7.32
N GLN A 18 12.21 -16.95 -7.40
CA GLN A 18 13.58 -17.04 -7.85
C GLN A 18 14.50 -16.28 -6.89
N LYS A 19 15.52 -16.96 -6.37
CA LYS A 19 16.61 -16.30 -5.65
C LYS A 19 17.59 -15.69 -6.68
N ILE A 20 17.75 -14.37 -6.65
CA ILE A 20 18.67 -13.64 -7.55
C ILE A 20 20.06 -13.53 -6.89
N SER A 21 20.10 -13.23 -5.59
CA SER A 21 21.32 -13.17 -4.78
C SER A 21 21.00 -13.50 -3.32
N ASP A 22 21.98 -13.36 -2.43
CA ASP A 22 21.74 -13.54 -0.99
C ASP A 22 20.87 -12.44 -0.38
N THR A 23 20.76 -11.31 -1.06
CA THR A 23 19.96 -10.15 -0.61
C THR A 23 18.82 -9.80 -1.57
N CYS A 24 18.60 -10.59 -2.64
CA CYS A 24 17.57 -10.29 -3.64
C CYS A 24 16.80 -11.54 -4.05
N ALA A 25 15.46 -11.43 -4.04
CA ALA A 25 14.55 -12.45 -4.53
C ALA A 25 13.45 -11.82 -5.40
N GLU A 26 13.00 -12.57 -6.39
CA GLU A 26 11.89 -12.22 -7.28
C GLU A 26 10.77 -13.23 -7.17
N PHE A 27 9.55 -12.73 -7.28
CA PHE A 27 8.34 -13.51 -7.35
C PHE A 27 7.58 -13.09 -8.61
N THR A 28 7.31 -14.04 -9.51
CA THR A 28 6.70 -13.76 -10.80
C THR A 28 5.36 -14.44 -10.93
N LEU A 29 4.35 -13.68 -11.37
CA LEU A 29 3.02 -14.15 -11.73
C LEU A 29 2.80 -13.92 -13.23
N THR A 30 2.30 -14.96 -13.90
CA THR A 30 1.91 -14.92 -15.30
C THR A 30 0.44 -15.29 -15.48
N PRO A 31 -0.19 -14.96 -16.60
CA PRO A 31 -1.59 -15.29 -16.83
C PRO A 31 -1.85 -16.80 -16.84
N SER A 32 -3.05 -17.16 -16.47
CA SER A 32 -3.57 -18.51 -16.47
C SER A 32 -5.02 -18.52 -16.94
N GLU A 33 -5.58 -19.69 -17.22
CA GLU A 33 -7.01 -19.84 -17.53
C GLU A 33 -7.92 -19.28 -16.41
N TYR A 34 -7.42 -19.29 -15.16
CA TYR A 34 -8.13 -18.72 -14.03
C TYR A 34 -8.11 -17.19 -14.06
N THR A 35 -6.92 -16.57 -14.25
CA THR A 35 -6.81 -15.11 -14.28
C THR A 35 -7.53 -14.50 -15.49
N LYS A 36 -7.54 -15.18 -16.64
CA LYS A 36 -8.24 -14.74 -17.87
C LYS A 36 -9.75 -14.57 -17.69
N LYS A 37 -10.35 -15.23 -16.70
CA LYS A 37 -11.78 -15.06 -16.39
C LYS A 37 -12.09 -13.72 -15.72
N MET A 38 -11.10 -13.12 -15.05
CA MET A 38 -11.22 -11.87 -14.31
C MET A 38 -10.48 -10.71 -15.00
N TYR A 39 -9.38 -11.03 -15.70
CA TYR A 39 -8.45 -10.07 -16.27
C TYR A 39 -7.99 -10.58 -17.64
N PRO A 40 -8.48 -9.98 -18.75
CA PRO A 40 -8.36 -10.59 -20.09
C PRO A 40 -6.98 -10.45 -20.73
N TRP A 41 -6.08 -9.66 -20.17
CA TRP A 41 -4.76 -9.40 -20.72
C TRP A 41 -3.73 -10.46 -20.38
N ASP A 42 -2.73 -10.58 -21.25
CA ASP A 42 -1.49 -11.30 -20.98
C ASP A 42 -0.47 -10.35 -20.36
N PHE A 43 0.16 -10.79 -19.28
CA PHE A 43 1.07 -9.97 -18.50
C PHE A 43 2.21 -10.79 -17.88
N ILE A 44 3.26 -10.12 -17.49
CA ILE A 44 4.23 -10.62 -16.52
C ILE A 44 4.25 -9.61 -15.38
N CYS A 45 3.94 -10.05 -14.16
CA CYS A 45 4.05 -9.24 -12.97
C CYS A 45 5.11 -9.84 -12.06
N THR A 46 6.17 -9.09 -11.77
CA THR A 46 7.25 -9.52 -10.88
C THR A 46 7.29 -8.59 -9.68
N VAL A 47 7.33 -9.17 -8.48
CA VAL A 47 7.65 -8.46 -7.25
C VAL A 47 9.08 -8.82 -6.85
N ARG A 48 9.94 -7.81 -6.82
CA ARG A 48 11.35 -7.96 -6.43
C ARG A 48 11.55 -7.38 -5.03
N TYR A 49 12.17 -8.16 -4.16
CA TYR A 49 12.60 -7.73 -2.84
C TYR A 49 14.12 -7.68 -2.79
N THR A 50 14.66 -6.54 -2.34
CA THR A 50 16.10 -6.35 -2.18
C THR A 50 16.39 -5.82 -0.78
N LEU A 51 17.28 -6.51 -0.05
CA LEU A 51 17.81 -6.05 1.23
C LEU A 51 19.04 -5.17 0.99
N ASP A 52 19.05 -3.99 1.59
CA ASP A 52 20.16 -3.05 1.57
C ASP A 52 20.38 -2.47 2.98
N GLY A 53 21.31 -3.04 3.71
CA GLY A 53 21.53 -2.71 5.12
C GLY A 53 20.27 -2.95 5.95
N ASN A 54 19.72 -1.89 6.53
CA ASN A 54 18.48 -1.90 7.30
C ASN A 54 17.23 -1.53 6.47
N ALA A 55 17.36 -1.52 5.15
CA ALA A 55 16.27 -1.23 4.23
C ALA A 55 15.83 -2.48 3.46
N LEU A 56 14.53 -2.59 3.21
CA LEU A 56 13.93 -3.54 2.28
C LEU A 56 13.30 -2.75 1.14
N LYS A 57 13.83 -2.90 -0.06
CA LYS A 57 13.25 -2.36 -1.28
C LYS A 57 12.27 -3.38 -1.85
N LYS A 58 11.04 -2.96 -2.15
CA LYS A 58 10.00 -3.75 -2.82
C LYS A 58 9.65 -3.06 -4.13
N GLU A 59 9.77 -3.77 -5.23
CA GLU A 59 9.54 -3.26 -6.59
C GLU A 59 8.48 -4.11 -7.29
N HIS A 60 7.48 -3.46 -7.88
CA HIS A 60 6.50 -4.09 -8.75
C HIS A 60 6.89 -3.82 -10.20
N ILE A 61 7.19 -4.85 -10.93
CA ILE A 61 7.62 -4.80 -12.33
C ILE A 61 6.51 -5.41 -13.16
N VAL A 62 5.82 -4.59 -13.95
CA VAL A 62 4.68 -5.01 -14.76
C VAL A 62 5.03 -4.90 -16.23
N LYS A 63 4.76 -5.95 -16.98
CA LYS A 63 4.96 -6.01 -18.43
C LYS A 63 3.68 -6.47 -19.13
N ASN A 64 3.22 -5.69 -20.09
CA ASN A 64 2.15 -6.09 -21.00
C ASN A 64 2.71 -7.05 -22.07
N THR A 65 2.16 -8.24 -22.16
CA THR A 65 2.51 -9.24 -23.18
C THR A 65 1.34 -9.56 -24.09
N SER A 66 0.22 -8.83 -23.95
CA SER A 66 -0.91 -8.92 -24.88
C SER A 66 -0.68 -8.05 -26.11
N ASP A 67 -1.56 -8.18 -27.11
CA ASP A 67 -1.58 -7.41 -28.36
C ASP A 67 -2.49 -6.18 -28.29
N SER A 68 -2.94 -5.81 -27.09
CA SER A 68 -3.83 -4.69 -26.84
C SER A 68 -3.35 -3.84 -25.65
N VAL A 69 -3.90 -2.63 -25.50
CA VAL A 69 -3.66 -1.79 -24.32
C VAL A 69 -4.12 -2.52 -23.07
N MET A 70 -3.24 -2.65 -22.09
CA MET A 70 -3.50 -3.27 -20.80
C MET A 70 -3.70 -2.19 -19.75
N TYR A 71 -4.77 -2.30 -18.96
CA TYR A 71 -5.02 -1.47 -17.79
C TYR A 71 -4.63 -2.25 -16.54
N TYR A 72 -3.85 -1.64 -15.64
CA TYR A 72 -3.35 -2.34 -14.46
C TYR A 72 -3.25 -1.43 -13.24
N GLU A 73 -3.24 -2.06 -12.10
CA GLU A 73 -2.98 -1.44 -10.81
C GLU A 73 -2.10 -2.35 -9.98
N VAL A 74 -1.27 -1.75 -9.15
CA VAL A 74 -0.45 -2.42 -8.15
C VAL A 74 -0.41 -1.62 -6.86
N GLY A 75 -0.17 -2.30 -5.76
CA GLY A 75 -0.03 -1.66 -4.45
C GLY A 75 0.52 -2.60 -3.42
N GLY A 76 0.84 -2.05 -2.25
CA GLY A 76 1.22 -2.78 -1.07
C GLY A 76 0.09 -2.80 -0.06
N HIS A 77 0.06 -3.86 0.75
CA HIS A 77 -0.80 -3.97 1.93
C HIS A 77 0.03 -4.56 3.08
N ASP A 78 1.19 -3.92 3.31
CA ASP A 78 2.18 -4.43 4.25
C ASP A 78 1.73 -4.11 5.68
N ALA A 79 1.59 -5.16 6.51
CA ALA A 79 1.21 -5.06 7.92
C ALA A 79 2.46 -5.05 8.81
N TYR A 80 2.51 -4.09 9.71
CA TYR A 80 3.61 -3.91 10.66
C TYR A 80 3.11 -4.20 12.07
N THR A 81 3.72 -5.18 12.71
CA THR A 81 3.47 -5.48 14.12
C THR A 81 3.81 -4.27 14.97
N LEU A 82 2.95 -3.93 15.90
CA LEU A 82 3.13 -2.92 16.94
C LEU A 82 3.45 -3.59 18.28
N CYS A 83 3.54 -2.80 19.34
CA CYS A 83 3.90 -3.27 20.69
C CYS A 83 5.28 -3.95 20.67
N TRP A 84 6.28 -3.16 20.22
CA TRP A 84 7.65 -3.62 20.03
C TRP A 84 8.38 -3.95 21.33
N GLU A 85 7.86 -3.44 22.46
CA GLU A 85 8.38 -3.67 23.80
C GLU A 85 7.25 -4.08 24.76
N ASP A 86 7.63 -4.77 25.84
CA ASP A 86 6.67 -5.23 26.84
C ASP A 86 5.92 -4.06 27.49
N GLY A 87 4.61 -4.21 27.62
CA GLY A 87 3.73 -3.22 28.25
C GLY A 87 3.25 -2.10 27.33
N GLU A 88 3.68 -2.07 26.06
CA GLU A 88 3.14 -1.13 25.08
C GLU A 88 1.73 -1.53 24.62
N LYS A 89 0.97 -0.53 24.18
CA LYS A 89 -0.36 -0.67 23.60
C LYS A 89 -0.38 -0.10 22.20
N ILE A 90 -1.31 -0.54 21.39
CA ILE A 90 -1.52 -0.02 20.02
C ILE A 90 -1.67 1.51 20.04
N THR A 91 -2.36 2.04 21.05
CA THR A 91 -2.60 3.47 21.23
C THR A 91 -1.36 4.28 21.65
N ASP A 92 -0.24 3.65 21.94
CA ASP A 92 1.04 4.33 22.15
C ASP A 92 1.71 4.69 20.81
N TYR A 93 1.18 4.19 19.69
CA TYR A 93 1.74 4.34 18.35
C TYR A 93 1.02 5.41 17.52
N TYR A 94 1.74 5.96 16.56
CA TYR A 94 1.24 6.91 15.59
C TYR A 94 1.95 6.72 14.24
N VAL A 95 1.32 7.22 13.18
CA VAL A 95 1.97 7.38 11.88
C VAL A 95 2.31 8.86 11.71
N GLU A 96 3.58 9.16 11.48
CA GLU A 96 4.11 10.51 11.30
C GLU A 96 4.25 10.83 9.80
N PHE A 97 3.77 12.00 9.42
CA PHE A 97 3.84 12.57 8.08
C PHE A 97 4.50 13.94 8.14
N GLU A 98 5.51 14.19 7.33
CA GLU A 98 6.23 15.45 7.33
C GLU A 98 5.48 16.56 6.59
N GLY A 99 5.48 17.77 7.15
CA GLY A 99 5.05 18.98 6.47
C GLY A 99 3.56 19.14 6.24
N THR A 100 2.71 18.46 7.04
CA THR A 100 1.27 18.63 7.00
C THR A 100 0.63 18.58 8.38
N ASP A 101 -0.44 19.37 8.56
CA ASP A 101 -1.23 19.41 9.79
C ASP A 101 -2.56 18.64 9.69
N ALA A 102 -2.89 18.14 8.49
CA ALA A 102 -4.09 17.35 8.26
C ALA A 102 -3.94 16.46 7.01
N LEU A 103 -4.64 15.34 7.02
CA LEU A 103 -4.84 14.49 5.85
C LEU A 103 -6.22 14.74 5.25
N SER A 104 -6.31 14.69 3.92
CA SER A 104 -7.57 14.69 3.20
C SER A 104 -8.00 13.23 2.95
N ARG A 105 -8.82 12.69 3.85
CA ARG A 105 -9.36 11.33 3.73
C ARG A 105 -10.47 11.30 2.69
N ILE A 106 -10.39 10.33 1.79
CA ILE A 106 -11.47 10.00 0.86
C ILE A 106 -12.57 9.30 1.66
N ALA A 107 -13.81 9.79 1.57
CA ALA A 107 -14.93 9.19 2.29
C ALA A 107 -15.43 7.92 1.60
N THR A 108 -15.97 7.00 2.40
CA THR A 108 -16.64 5.79 1.93
C THR A 108 -18.12 5.81 2.30
N ASP A 109 -18.95 5.14 1.53
CA ASP A 109 -20.34 4.87 1.87
C ASP A 109 -20.47 3.62 2.78
N GLU A 110 -21.69 3.23 3.08
CA GLU A 110 -22.01 2.07 3.93
C GLU A 110 -21.56 0.71 3.36
N ASN A 111 -21.29 0.64 2.06
CA ASN A 111 -20.76 -0.54 1.35
C ASN A 111 -19.25 -0.47 1.15
N VAL A 112 -18.58 0.50 1.79
CA VAL A 112 -17.13 0.75 1.68
C VAL A 112 -16.70 1.19 0.26
N MET A 113 -17.65 1.62 -0.58
CA MET A 113 -17.35 2.21 -1.88
C MET A 113 -16.91 3.67 -1.70
N LEU A 114 -15.93 4.11 -2.49
CA LEU A 114 -15.49 5.50 -2.42
C LEU A 114 -16.59 6.47 -2.87
N THR A 115 -16.67 7.60 -2.19
CA THR A 115 -17.52 8.73 -2.58
C THR A 115 -16.67 9.87 -3.16
N ALA A 116 -17.33 10.88 -3.70
CA ALA A 116 -16.65 12.10 -4.14
C ALA A 116 -16.21 13.01 -2.97
N ASP A 117 -16.68 12.73 -1.76
CA ASP A 117 -16.45 13.58 -0.59
C ASP A 117 -15.06 13.37 0.03
N ARG A 118 -14.59 14.42 0.68
CA ARG A 118 -13.33 14.45 1.43
C ARG A 118 -13.57 14.88 2.86
N VAL A 119 -12.93 14.21 3.80
CA VAL A 119 -13.01 14.49 5.23
C VAL A 119 -11.62 14.86 5.73
N SER A 120 -11.50 16.00 6.41
CA SER A 120 -10.24 16.38 7.04
C SER A 120 -9.98 15.52 8.27
N VAL A 121 -8.80 14.89 8.31
CA VAL A 121 -8.29 14.17 9.49
C VAL A 121 -7.15 14.99 10.06
N PRO A 122 -7.35 15.70 11.19
CA PRO A 122 -6.33 16.55 11.77
C PRO A 122 -5.16 15.72 12.32
N LEU A 123 -3.96 16.25 12.17
CA LEU A 123 -2.74 15.71 12.75
C LEU A 123 -2.29 16.59 13.93
N THR A 124 -1.62 15.99 14.87
CA THR A 124 -0.96 16.71 15.96
C THR A 124 0.55 16.66 15.74
N ASP A 125 1.17 17.77 15.41
CA ASP A 125 2.60 17.83 15.08
C ASP A 125 2.98 16.82 13.96
N GLY A 126 2.17 16.73 12.89
CA GLY A 126 2.35 15.79 11.79
C GLY A 126 2.01 14.33 12.11
N ARG A 127 1.45 14.04 13.30
CA ARG A 127 1.20 12.68 13.79
C ARG A 127 -0.27 12.31 13.70
N LEU A 128 -0.54 11.14 13.16
CA LEU A 128 -1.83 10.46 13.14
C LEU A 128 -1.83 9.41 14.27
N PRO A 129 -2.43 9.67 15.43
CA PRO A 129 -2.50 8.69 16.51
C PRO A 129 -3.29 7.45 16.07
N ILE A 130 -2.78 6.27 16.38
CA ILE A 130 -3.50 5.02 16.07
C ILE A 130 -4.53 4.79 17.17
N SER A 131 -5.80 4.82 16.79
CA SER A 131 -6.93 4.50 17.67
C SER A 131 -7.96 3.64 16.92
N ARG A 132 -8.82 2.97 17.69
CA ARG A 132 -9.89 2.18 17.12
C ARG A 132 -10.83 3.04 16.26
N GLU A 133 -11.20 4.20 16.77
CA GLU A 133 -12.16 5.12 16.15
C GLU A 133 -11.67 5.67 14.81
N LEU A 134 -10.35 5.73 14.63
CA LEU A 134 -9.73 6.15 13.37
C LEU A 134 -10.19 5.26 12.19
N PHE A 135 -10.39 3.97 12.45
CA PHE A 135 -10.75 2.96 11.46
C PHE A 135 -12.24 2.57 11.47
N ALA A 136 -13.09 3.33 12.17
CA ALA A 136 -14.53 3.04 12.24
C ALA A 136 -15.22 3.06 10.86
N ASN A 137 -14.69 3.85 9.94
CA ASN A 137 -15.14 3.95 8.55
C ASN A 137 -14.06 3.43 7.58
N ASP A 138 -13.46 2.27 7.90
CA ASP A 138 -12.38 1.64 7.14
C ASP A 138 -11.05 2.42 7.13
N ALA A 139 -10.21 2.25 6.12
CA ALA A 139 -8.89 2.86 6.01
C ALA A 139 -8.93 4.39 5.93
N VAL A 140 -7.85 5.03 6.38
CA VAL A 140 -7.58 6.44 6.09
C VAL A 140 -6.91 6.52 4.72
N MET A 141 -7.71 6.52 3.66
CA MET A 141 -7.27 6.60 2.27
C MET A 141 -7.05 8.05 1.86
N THR A 142 -5.92 8.35 1.26
CA THR A 142 -5.51 9.71 0.91
C THR A 142 -4.96 9.81 -0.51
N GLU A 143 -5.05 11.01 -1.09
CA GLU A 143 -4.52 11.38 -2.39
C GLU A 143 -3.87 12.76 -2.35
N GLY A 144 -3.09 13.09 -3.39
CA GLY A 144 -2.51 14.43 -3.54
C GLY A 144 -1.55 14.83 -2.42
N LEU A 145 -0.89 13.84 -1.80
CA LEU A 145 0.00 14.07 -0.67
C LEU A 145 1.23 14.87 -1.09
N PRO A 146 1.59 15.92 -0.34
CA PRO A 146 2.79 16.73 -0.61
C PRO A 146 4.10 16.03 -0.19
N PHE A 147 4.00 14.91 0.51
CA PHE A 147 5.11 14.08 1.01
C PHE A 147 5.05 12.68 0.38
N ARG A 148 6.13 11.93 0.53
CA ARG A 148 6.25 10.55 0.00
C ARG A 148 6.81 9.57 1.03
N THR A 149 6.78 9.94 2.31
CA THR A 149 7.21 9.09 3.42
C THR A 149 6.16 9.04 4.51
N ALA A 150 6.04 7.88 5.16
CA ALA A 150 5.21 7.67 6.33
C ALA A 150 6.02 6.87 7.36
N THR A 151 6.01 7.29 8.62
CA THR A 151 6.80 6.65 9.67
C THR A 151 5.93 6.16 10.80
N ILE A 152 5.96 4.85 11.07
CA ILE A 152 5.40 4.28 12.31
C ILE A 152 6.39 4.53 13.44
N ALA A 153 5.90 5.10 14.54
CA ALA A 153 6.69 5.35 15.74
C ALA A 153 5.85 5.16 17.00
N SER A 154 6.53 4.99 18.13
CA SER A 154 5.92 4.88 19.46
C SER A 154 6.25 6.10 20.30
N SER A 155 5.33 6.48 21.20
CA SER A 155 5.59 7.47 22.23
C SER A 155 6.42 6.92 23.41
N LYS A 156 6.69 5.60 23.44
CA LYS A 156 7.34 4.89 24.52
C LYS A 156 8.80 4.52 24.24
N ASN A 157 9.18 4.42 22.95
CA ASN A 157 10.53 4.03 22.56
C ASN A 157 10.99 4.83 21.33
N HIS A 158 12.23 4.59 20.89
CA HIS A 158 12.85 5.29 19.75
C HIS A 158 12.84 4.49 18.45
N ARG A 159 12.22 3.29 18.43
CA ARG A 159 12.14 2.49 17.21
C ARG A 159 11.22 3.15 16.20
N ARG A 160 11.61 3.07 14.93
CA ARG A 160 10.86 3.66 13.82
C ARG A 160 10.89 2.72 12.63
N VAL A 161 9.79 2.69 11.90
CA VAL A 161 9.69 2.04 10.58
C VAL A 161 9.22 3.09 9.61
N THR A 162 10.06 3.46 8.65
CA THR A 162 9.73 4.46 7.63
C THR A 162 9.51 3.77 6.29
N MET A 163 8.40 4.05 5.66
CA MET A 163 8.09 3.67 4.30
C MET A 163 8.25 4.87 3.38
N ASP A 164 9.04 4.72 2.33
CA ASP A 164 9.07 5.62 1.18
C ASP A 164 8.14 5.03 0.10
N PHE A 165 7.21 5.83 -0.40
CA PHE A 165 6.23 5.45 -1.41
C PHE A 165 6.23 6.41 -2.60
N THR A 166 7.40 6.91 -2.98
CA THR A 166 7.58 7.95 -4.01
C THR A 166 6.87 7.64 -5.33
N ASP A 167 6.80 6.37 -5.73
CA ASP A 167 6.22 5.96 -7.01
C ASP A 167 4.70 5.72 -6.96
N PHE A 168 4.06 5.96 -5.80
CA PHE A 168 2.64 5.72 -5.58
C PHE A 168 1.89 7.03 -5.36
N ASP A 169 0.75 7.18 -6.03
CA ASP A 169 -0.06 8.42 -5.99
C ASP A 169 -1.02 8.46 -4.80
N TYR A 170 -1.35 7.28 -4.24
CA TYR A 170 -2.29 7.10 -3.15
C TYR A 170 -1.63 6.38 -1.99
N PHE A 171 -2.14 6.67 -0.81
CA PHE A 171 -1.64 6.05 0.40
C PHE A 171 -2.78 5.82 1.40
N ALA A 172 -2.80 4.65 2.01
CA ALA A 172 -3.75 4.34 3.06
C ALA A 172 -3.06 3.86 4.34
N VAL A 173 -3.68 4.18 5.46
CA VAL A 173 -3.36 3.63 6.78
C VAL A 173 -4.56 2.84 7.25
N TRP A 174 -4.36 1.59 7.66
CA TRP A 174 -5.45 0.72 8.10
C TRP A 174 -5.06 -0.17 9.27
N SER A 175 -6.04 -0.46 10.12
CA SER A 175 -6.01 -1.53 11.11
C SER A 175 -7.45 -2.01 11.34
N PRO A 176 -7.67 -3.28 11.72
CA PRO A 176 -9.03 -3.82 11.83
C PRO A 176 -9.81 -3.17 12.97
N TYR A 177 -10.93 -2.53 12.64
CA TYR A 177 -11.79 -1.86 13.63
C TYR A 177 -12.42 -2.82 14.64
N LYS A 178 -12.89 -4.00 14.18
CA LYS A 178 -13.55 -4.99 15.05
C LYS A 178 -12.56 -5.72 15.95
N ASP A 179 -11.40 -6.03 15.41
CA ASP A 179 -10.34 -6.81 16.07
C ASP A 179 -9.13 -5.91 16.38
N PHE A 180 -9.39 -4.69 16.84
CA PHE A 180 -8.35 -3.68 17.10
C PHE A 180 -7.31 -4.10 18.15
N GLU A 181 -7.63 -5.11 18.95
CA GLU A 181 -6.67 -5.71 19.91
C GLU A 181 -5.49 -6.42 19.23
N VAL A 182 -5.61 -6.76 17.94
CA VAL A 182 -4.50 -7.34 17.17
C VAL A 182 -3.47 -6.24 16.87
N PRO A 183 -2.22 -6.36 17.37
CA PRO A 183 -1.29 -5.25 17.41
C PRO A 183 -0.56 -5.07 16.08
N PHE A 184 -1.25 -4.60 15.06
CA PHE A 184 -0.62 -4.23 13.79
C PHE A 184 -1.29 -3.01 13.15
N VAL A 185 -0.58 -2.35 12.27
CA VAL A 185 -1.06 -1.31 11.35
C VAL A 185 -0.55 -1.59 9.95
N CYS A 186 -1.37 -1.36 8.94
CA CYS A 186 -0.97 -1.44 7.54
C CYS A 186 -0.60 -0.05 7.02
N LEU A 187 0.49 -0.01 6.26
CA LEU A 187 0.87 1.11 5.42
C LEU A 187 0.73 0.65 3.96
N GLU A 188 -0.14 1.33 3.23
CA GLU A 188 -0.63 0.82 1.95
C GLU A 188 -0.42 1.84 0.83
N PRO A 189 0.73 1.78 0.14
CA PRO A 189 0.96 2.57 -1.07
C PRO A 189 0.21 1.94 -2.25
N TRP A 190 -0.58 2.74 -2.97
CA TRP A 190 -1.37 2.28 -4.11
C TRP A 190 -1.15 3.12 -5.36
N SER A 191 -1.14 2.48 -6.52
CA SER A 191 -1.10 3.17 -7.81
C SER A 191 -2.46 3.71 -8.24
N THR A 192 -3.56 3.15 -7.71
CA THR A 192 -4.95 3.52 -7.99
C THR A 192 -5.75 3.53 -6.69
N LEU A 193 -6.95 4.10 -6.75
CA LEU A 193 -7.93 3.99 -5.67
C LEU A 193 -8.86 2.77 -5.88
N PRO A 194 -9.53 2.27 -4.83
CA PRO A 194 -10.68 1.38 -4.96
C PRO A 194 -11.76 1.99 -5.86
N ASP A 195 -12.73 1.18 -6.27
CA ASP A 195 -13.86 1.65 -7.05
C ASP A 195 -14.79 2.55 -6.22
N GLY A 196 -15.54 3.43 -6.88
CA GLY A 196 -16.41 4.40 -6.23
C GLY A 196 -17.86 4.32 -6.73
N ASN A 197 -18.81 4.66 -5.85
CA ASN A 197 -20.24 4.66 -6.17
C ASN A 197 -20.65 5.72 -7.20
N HIS A 198 -19.76 6.66 -7.51
CA HIS A 198 -19.93 7.75 -8.47
C HIS A 198 -19.28 7.44 -9.84
N LEU A 199 -18.64 6.26 -9.99
CA LEU A 199 -17.97 5.82 -11.21
C LEU A 199 -18.86 4.86 -12.02
N ASP A 200 -18.52 4.66 -13.29
CA ASP A 200 -19.21 3.74 -14.20
C ASP A 200 -18.72 2.30 -14.13
N HIS A 201 -17.79 2.03 -13.22
CA HIS A 201 -17.15 0.72 -12.97
C HIS A 201 -16.37 0.15 -14.17
N ALA A 202 -16.05 0.99 -15.17
CA ALA A 202 -15.16 0.60 -16.25
C ALA A 202 -13.69 0.76 -15.80
N ILE A 203 -12.89 -0.27 -15.99
CA ILE A 203 -11.49 -0.27 -15.52
C ILE A 203 -10.68 0.89 -16.12
N GLU A 204 -10.95 1.24 -17.36
CA GLU A 204 -10.28 2.33 -18.08
C GLU A 204 -10.60 3.73 -17.52
N HIS A 205 -11.67 3.86 -16.72
CA HIS A 205 -12.09 5.10 -16.10
C HIS A 205 -11.79 5.16 -14.59
N LYS A 206 -11.23 4.10 -14.05
CA LYS A 206 -10.88 4.03 -12.63
C LYS A 206 -9.84 5.09 -12.28
N GLN A 207 -10.03 5.78 -11.16
CA GLN A 207 -9.15 6.87 -10.74
C GLN A 207 -7.72 6.34 -10.47
N GLY A 208 -6.74 6.94 -11.16
CA GLY A 208 -5.34 6.56 -11.05
C GLY A 208 -4.95 5.33 -11.87
N ILE A 209 -5.88 4.75 -12.66
CA ILE A 209 -5.58 3.56 -13.47
C ILE A 209 -4.38 3.82 -14.40
N ARG A 210 -3.49 2.88 -14.45
CA ARG A 210 -2.35 2.90 -15.34
C ARG A 210 -2.65 2.11 -16.59
N ASN A 211 -2.19 2.60 -17.74
CA ASN A 211 -2.28 1.87 -19.00
C ASN A 211 -0.89 1.64 -19.59
N MET A 212 -0.75 0.54 -20.29
CA MET A 212 0.50 0.16 -20.94
C MET A 212 0.21 -0.24 -22.39
N ILE A 213 0.76 0.53 -23.32
CA ILE A 213 0.67 0.27 -24.75
C ILE A 213 1.61 -0.89 -25.11
N ILE A 214 1.25 -1.63 -26.17
CA ILE A 214 2.01 -2.76 -26.70
C ILE A 214 3.49 -2.39 -26.92
N LEU A 215 4.38 -3.28 -26.52
CA LEU A 215 5.81 -3.35 -26.89
C LEU A 215 6.83 -2.46 -26.19
N GLU A 216 6.46 -1.48 -25.38
CA GLU A 216 7.51 -0.66 -24.76
C GLU A 216 7.19 -0.32 -23.30
N ARG A 217 7.60 -1.12 -22.41
CA ARG A 217 8.06 -0.74 -21.05
C ARG A 217 7.65 -1.73 -19.98
N GLU A 218 8.65 -2.23 -19.39
CA GLU A 218 8.67 -2.65 -18.02
C GLU A 218 8.51 -1.38 -17.17
N VAL A 219 7.39 -1.22 -16.45
CA VAL A 219 7.21 -0.13 -15.48
C VAL A 219 7.59 -0.68 -14.12
N MET A 220 8.55 -0.05 -13.49
CA MET A 220 9.00 -0.37 -12.15
C MET A 220 8.41 0.66 -11.18
N LEU A 221 7.62 0.19 -10.22
CA LEU A 221 7.09 1.00 -9.12
C LEU A 221 7.68 0.44 -7.83
N GLY A 222 8.46 1.23 -7.12
CA GLY A 222 9.17 0.81 -5.94
C GLY A 222 8.80 1.60 -4.69
N GLY A 223 8.79 0.92 -3.56
CA GLY A 223 8.79 1.50 -2.23
C GLY A 223 10.01 1.02 -1.46
N ILE A 224 10.60 1.87 -0.65
CA ILE A 224 11.71 1.54 0.23
C ILE A 224 11.21 1.54 1.67
N LEU A 225 11.28 0.38 2.31
CA LEU A 225 11.07 0.26 3.74
C LEU A 225 12.40 0.40 4.46
N ARG A 226 12.51 1.37 5.34
CA ARG A 226 13.69 1.54 6.22
C ARG A 226 13.28 1.32 7.67
N GLN A 227 13.92 0.37 8.32
CA GLN A 227 13.82 0.19 9.75
C GLN A 227 15.01 0.87 10.42
N CYS A 228 14.78 2.01 11.04
CA CYS A 228 15.78 2.67 11.88
C CYS A 228 15.58 2.21 13.33
N ILE A 229 16.42 1.30 13.78
CA ILE A 229 16.60 1.02 15.20
C ILE A 229 17.67 2.02 15.69
N HIS A 230 17.27 3.13 16.26
CA HIS A 230 18.19 3.93 17.05
C HIS A 230 18.33 3.28 18.43
N ASP A 231 19.23 2.32 18.54
CA ASP A 231 19.77 1.96 19.83
C ASP A 231 20.56 3.17 20.32
N GLY A 232 20.00 3.88 21.31
CA GLY A 232 20.67 4.97 21.98
C GLY A 232 21.88 4.44 22.77
N PHE A 233 23.01 4.28 22.11
CA PHE A 233 24.31 4.32 22.75
C PHE A 233 24.91 5.68 22.49
N GLY A 234 24.68 6.58 23.47
CA GLY A 234 25.48 7.79 23.58
C GLY A 234 26.94 7.40 23.84
N LEU A 235 27.84 8.03 23.08
CA LEU A 235 29.19 8.35 23.53
C LEU A 235 29.18 9.77 24.08
#